data_dee22ce82de8efcfcd9c20c4557f2475
#
_entry.id   dee22ce82de8efcfcd9c20c4557f2475
#
_cell.length_a   1.000
_cell.length_b   1.000
_cell.length_c   1.000
_cell.angle_alpha   90.00
_cell.angle_beta   90.00
_cell.angle_gamma   90.00
#
_symmetry.space_group_name_H-M   'P 1'
#
loop_
_entity.id
_entity.type
_entity.pdbx_description
1 polymer ?
#
loop_
_entity_poly.entity_id
_entity_poly.type
_entity_poly.pdbx_seq_one_letter_code
_entity_poly.pdbx_strand_id
1 'polypeptide(L)'
;MNPEKRREIFSRLRAANPHPKSELDYRTPYELLVAVVLSAQATDKSVNLATAKLFPAAKTPRAIAALGEDGLEPYIRTIGLYRTKAKNVIALSRLLLERHGGEVPAERAALEALPGVGRKTANVVLNIAFGQPTIAVDTHIFRVANRTGLAPGKDPLAVEEKLLQFTPEEFRRHAHHWLILHGRYVCVARKPKCPECPIRDLCEFRGKTKPGSPLARG
;
A
#
# COMPACT_ATOMS: atom_id res chain seq x y z
N MET A 1 -23.09 8.09 -3.73
CA MET A 1 -22.41 8.75 -4.88
C MET A 1 -22.81 8.06 -6.19
N ASN A 2 -23.13 8.82 -7.26
CA ASN A 2 -23.48 8.26 -8.57
C ASN A 2 -22.22 7.90 -9.40
N PRO A 3 -22.36 7.12 -10.51
CA PRO A 3 -21.24 6.71 -11.35
C PRO A 3 -20.46 7.86 -12.00
N GLU A 4 -21.14 8.92 -12.43
CA GLU A 4 -20.53 10.08 -13.07
C GLU A 4 -19.58 10.83 -12.12
N LYS A 5 -20.02 11.08 -10.88
CA LYS A 5 -19.16 11.65 -9.85
C LYS A 5 -17.94 10.78 -9.54
N ARG A 6 -18.10 9.45 -9.52
CA ARG A 6 -16.97 8.54 -9.32
C ARG A 6 -15.95 8.66 -10.44
N ARG A 7 -16.42 8.65 -11.69
CA ARG A 7 -15.56 8.84 -12.87
C ARG A 7 -14.81 10.15 -12.81
N GLU A 8 -15.50 11.24 -12.49
CA GLU A 8 -14.89 12.57 -12.40
C GLU A 8 -13.86 12.64 -11.25
N ILE A 9 -14.10 12.02 -10.10
CA ILE A 9 -13.12 11.92 -9.01
C ILE A 9 -11.82 11.27 -9.51
N PHE A 10 -11.91 10.10 -10.14
CA PHE A 10 -10.72 9.41 -10.65
C PHE A 10 -10.05 10.16 -11.80
N SER A 11 -10.81 10.83 -12.66
CA SER A 11 -10.28 11.70 -13.72
C SER A 11 -9.43 12.82 -13.15
N ARG A 12 -9.90 13.51 -12.10
CA ARG A 12 -9.13 14.57 -11.43
C ARG A 12 -7.92 14.05 -10.67
N LEU A 13 -8.03 12.90 -10.01
CA LEU A 13 -6.89 12.26 -9.35
C LEU A 13 -5.81 11.87 -10.36
N ARG A 14 -6.21 11.34 -11.53
CA ARG A 14 -5.31 11.05 -12.65
C ARG A 14 -4.67 12.30 -13.21
N ALA A 15 -5.44 13.37 -13.42
CA ALA A 15 -4.91 14.65 -13.91
C ALA A 15 -3.88 15.26 -12.95
N ALA A 16 -4.11 15.14 -11.63
CA ALA A 16 -3.18 15.62 -10.61
C ALA A 16 -1.91 14.76 -10.49
N ASN A 17 -1.96 13.46 -10.79
CA ASN A 17 -0.82 12.55 -10.77
C ASN A 17 -1.00 11.45 -11.83
N PRO A 18 -0.59 11.68 -13.09
CA PRO A 18 -0.81 10.72 -14.19
C PRO A 18 -0.08 9.37 -14.00
N HIS A 19 1.06 9.38 -13.33
CA HIS A 19 1.93 8.21 -13.14
C HIS A 19 2.25 7.98 -11.66
N PRO A 20 1.26 7.56 -10.86
CA PRO A 20 1.45 7.36 -9.43
C PRO A 20 2.35 6.14 -9.19
N LYS A 21 3.27 6.26 -8.23
CA LYS A 21 4.23 5.21 -7.89
C LYS A 21 4.16 4.90 -6.39
N SER A 22 4.63 3.71 -6.04
CA SER A 22 4.92 3.34 -4.66
C SER A 22 6.04 4.24 -4.09
N GLU A 23 5.95 4.52 -2.80
CA GLU A 23 7.01 5.22 -2.06
C GLU A 23 8.07 4.26 -1.49
N LEU A 24 7.89 2.95 -1.64
CA LEU A 24 8.88 1.93 -1.32
C LEU A 24 9.91 1.80 -2.45
N ASP A 25 11.18 1.66 -2.09
CA ASP A 25 12.29 1.42 -3.02
C ASP A 25 12.48 -0.08 -3.24
N TYR A 26 12.36 -0.51 -4.49
CA TYR A 26 12.55 -1.91 -4.91
C TYR A 26 12.91 -1.99 -6.40
N ARG A 27 13.49 -3.11 -6.83
CA ARG A 27 13.85 -3.38 -8.23
C ARG A 27 13.21 -4.65 -8.78
N THR A 28 12.86 -5.60 -7.92
CA THR A 28 12.28 -6.89 -8.30
C THR A 28 10.97 -7.14 -7.54
N PRO A 29 10.09 -8.03 -8.01
CA PRO A 29 8.90 -8.46 -7.26
C PRO A 29 9.24 -9.00 -5.87
N TYR A 30 10.38 -9.69 -5.71
CA TYR A 30 10.82 -10.19 -4.41
C TYR A 30 11.24 -9.07 -3.46
N GLU A 31 12.04 -8.11 -3.93
CA GLU A 31 12.40 -6.93 -3.13
C GLU A 31 11.15 -6.16 -2.69
N LEU A 32 10.16 -6.00 -3.59
CA LEU A 32 8.87 -5.39 -3.24
C LEU A 32 8.16 -6.19 -2.15
N LEU A 33 8.04 -7.52 -2.29
CA LEU A 33 7.39 -8.37 -1.29
C LEU A 33 8.03 -8.20 0.09
N VAL A 34 9.36 -8.25 0.17
CA VAL A 34 10.11 -8.05 1.41
C VAL A 34 9.85 -6.64 1.97
N ALA A 35 9.95 -5.60 1.14
CA ALA A 35 9.70 -4.22 1.58
C ALA A 35 8.27 -4.03 2.12
N VAL A 36 7.25 -4.62 1.46
CA VAL A 36 5.85 -4.54 1.92
C VAL A 36 5.65 -5.31 3.24
N VAL A 37 6.24 -6.49 3.41
CA VAL A 37 6.20 -7.22 4.70
C VAL A 37 6.87 -6.41 5.81
N LEU A 38 8.00 -5.76 5.52
CA LEU A 38 8.69 -4.90 6.48
C LEU A 38 7.90 -3.63 6.81
N SER A 39 7.04 -3.15 5.90
CA SER A 39 6.25 -1.91 6.09
C SER A 39 5.06 -2.05 7.05
N ALA A 40 4.71 -3.26 7.48
CA ALA A 40 3.66 -3.46 8.46
C ALA A 40 3.96 -2.68 9.75
N GLN A 41 3.11 -1.72 10.11
CA GLN A 41 3.30 -0.81 11.26
C GLN A 41 4.65 -0.06 11.25
N ALA A 42 5.16 0.27 10.06
CA ALA A 42 6.37 1.06 9.88
C ALA A 42 6.17 2.11 8.76
N THR A 43 6.98 3.15 8.75
CA THR A 43 6.94 4.14 7.68
C THR A 43 7.74 3.66 6.47
N ASP A 44 7.32 4.02 5.25
CA ASP A 44 8.05 3.69 4.03
C ASP A 44 9.51 4.22 4.09
N LYS A 45 9.70 5.40 4.68
CA LYS A 45 11.05 5.98 4.90
C LYS A 45 11.94 5.06 5.76
N SER A 46 11.43 4.53 6.87
CA SER A 46 12.22 3.63 7.73
C SER A 46 12.51 2.30 7.04
N VAL A 47 11.58 1.80 6.24
CA VAL A 47 11.77 0.59 5.43
C VAL A 47 12.84 0.83 4.38
N ASN A 48 12.75 1.93 3.62
CA ASN A 48 13.73 2.27 2.57
C ASN A 48 15.15 2.42 3.14
N LEU A 49 15.32 3.03 4.32
CA LEU A 49 16.61 3.11 5.00
C LEU A 49 17.20 1.75 5.38
N ALA A 50 16.36 0.79 5.76
CA ALA A 50 16.78 -0.57 6.08
C ALA A 50 17.08 -1.38 4.82
N THR A 51 16.19 -1.33 3.81
CA THR A 51 16.36 -2.08 2.56
C THR A 51 17.50 -1.55 1.69
N ALA A 52 17.84 -0.25 1.77
CA ALA A 52 19.01 0.33 1.12
C ALA A 52 20.34 -0.33 1.57
N LYS A 53 20.37 -0.88 2.79
CA LYS A 53 21.53 -1.64 3.30
C LYS A 53 21.38 -3.14 3.04
N LEU A 54 20.16 -3.66 3.12
CA LEU A 54 19.88 -5.09 2.98
C LEU A 54 20.02 -5.57 1.53
N PHE A 55 19.37 -4.91 0.57
CA PHE A 55 19.30 -5.41 -0.81
C PHE A 55 20.65 -5.45 -1.55
N PRO A 56 21.64 -4.56 -1.30
CA PRO A 56 22.99 -4.76 -1.83
C PRO A 56 23.68 -6.03 -1.31
N ALA A 57 23.38 -6.44 -0.08
CA ALA A 57 23.96 -7.63 0.55
C ALA A 57 23.18 -8.91 0.20
N ALA A 58 21.84 -8.84 0.18
CA ALA A 58 20.97 -9.99 -0.06
C ALA A 58 19.66 -9.54 -0.73
N LYS A 59 19.53 -9.79 -2.04
CA LYS A 59 18.39 -9.34 -2.87
C LYS A 59 17.55 -10.46 -3.48
N THR A 60 17.86 -11.71 -3.15
CA THR A 60 17.14 -12.89 -3.67
C THR A 60 16.64 -13.76 -2.52
N PRO A 61 15.60 -14.58 -2.72
CA PRO A 61 15.12 -15.51 -1.69
C PRO A 61 16.25 -16.41 -1.14
N ARG A 62 17.14 -16.89 -2.02
CA ARG A 62 18.29 -17.71 -1.61
C ARG A 62 19.27 -16.95 -0.72
N ALA A 63 19.61 -15.73 -1.10
CA ALA A 63 20.55 -14.90 -0.34
C ALA A 63 19.97 -14.53 1.04
N ILE A 64 18.70 -14.14 1.11
CA ILE A 64 18.01 -13.81 2.36
C ILE A 64 17.89 -15.07 3.24
N ALA A 65 17.48 -16.21 2.69
CA ALA A 65 17.37 -17.45 3.46
C ALA A 65 18.72 -17.91 4.04
N ALA A 66 19.83 -17.64 3.32
CA ALA A 66 21.19 -17.96 3.77
C ALA A 66 21.69 -17.06 4.92
N LEU A 67 21.18 -15.81 5.06
CA LEU A 67 21.49 -14.95 6.20
C LEU A 67 20.98 -15.55 7.52
N GLY A 68 19.83 -16.25 7.48
CA GLY A 68 19.12 -16.63 8.69
C GLY A 68 18.54 -15.41 9.43
N GLU A 69 17.82 -15.69 10.52
CA GLU A 69 17.20 -14.62 11.32
C GLU A 69 18.27 -13.70 11.93
N ASP A 70 19.29 -14.26 12.54
CA ASP A 70 20.38 -13.52 13.19
C ASP A 70 21.15 -12.63 12.19
N GLY A 71 21.35 -13.09 10.95
CA GLY A 71 22.02 -12.32 9.91
C GLY A 71 21.15 -11.22 9.30
N LEU A 72 19.81 -11.39 9.33
CA LEU A 72 18.87 -10.40 8.81
C LEU A 72 18.58 -9.28 9.84
N GLU A 73 18.47 -9.62 11.13
CA GLU A 73 18.10 -8.66 12.19
C GLU A 73 18.92 -7.37 12.20
N PRO A 74 20.26 -7.38 12.04
CA PRO A 74 21.07 -6.15 12.05
C PRO A 74 20.63 -5.11 11.00
N TYR A 75 20.11 -5.56 9.84
CA TYR A 75 19.64 -4.67 8.78
C TYR A 75 18.31 -4.00 9.10
N ILE A 76 17.42 -4.69 9.85
CA ILE A 76 16.03 -4.26 10.06
C ILE A 76 15.69 -3.90 11.51
N ARG A 77 16.65 -3.93 12.43
CA ARG A 77 16.43 -3.67 13.87
C ARG A 77 15.86 -2.28 14.19
N THR A 78 15.94 -1.34 13.27
CA THR A 78 15.33 0.00 13.41
C THR A 78 13.84 0.02 13.07
N ILE A 79 13.31 -1.08 12.53
CA ILE A 79 11.89 -1.24 12.18
C ILE A 79 11.18 -1.93 13.35
N GLY A 80 10.01 -1.40 13.74
CA GLY A 80 9.19 -2.03 14.79
C GLY A 80 8.87 -3.50 14.50
N LEU A 81 8.84 -4.34 15.52
CA LEU A 81 8.59 -5.79 15.43
C LEU A 81 9.63 -6.54 14.57
N TYR A 82 10.86 -6.05 14.53
CA TYR A 82 11.90 -6.55 13.62
C TYR A 82 12.17 -8.04 13.74
N ARG A 83 12.14 -8.64 14.96
CA ARG A 83 12.35 -10.08 15.16
C ARG A 83 11.27 -10.93 14.50
N THR A 84 10.00 -10.57 14.69
CA THR A 84 8.88 -11.25 14.01
C THR A 84 8.96 -11.07 12.50
N LYS A 85 9.37 -9.90 12.05
CA LYS A 85 9.58 -9.62 10.62
C LYS A 85 10.75 -10.39 10.04
N ALA A 86 11.88 -10.51 10.77
CA ALA A 86 13.00 -11.35 10.37
C ALA A 86 12.56 -12.80 10.18
N LYS A 87 11.91 -13.38 11.21
CA LYS A 87 11.35 -14.73 11.13
C LYS A 87 10.44 -14.92 9.90
N ASN A 88 9.50 -14.00 9.67
CA ASN A 88 8.58 -14.09 8.54
C ASN A 88 9.31 -13.97 7.20
N VAL A 89 10.25 -13.04 7.05
CA VAL A 89 11.01 -12.85 5.81
C VAL A 89 11.90 -14.04 5.50
N ILE A 90 12.55 -14.65 6.49
CA ILE A 90 13.33 -15.88 6.30
C ILE A 90 12.41 -17.04 5.91
N ALA A 91 11.29 -17.23 6.63
CA ALA A 91 10.36 -18.31 6.36
C ALA A 91 9.69 -18.20 4.98
N LEU A 92 9.23 -16.99 4.58
CA LEU A 92 8.67 -16.78 3.24
C LEU A 92 9.71 -17.02 2.14
N SER A 93 10.98 -16.64 2.37
CA SER A 93 12.05 -16.84 1.38
C SER A 93 12.32 -18.33 1.17
N ARG A 94 12.35 -19.12 2.24
CA ARG A 94 12.49 -20.59 2.17
C ARG A 94 11.29 -21.22 1.44
N LEU A 95 10.08 -20.78 1.75
CA LEU A 95 8.87 -21.31 1.13
C LEU A 95 8.79 -20.96 -0.37
N LEU A 96 9.24 -19.76 -0.77
CA LEU A 96 9.36 -19.40 -2.19
C LEU A 96 10.32 -20.32 -2.93
N LEU A 97 11.48 -20.65 -2.33
CA LEU A 97 12.44 -21.60 -2.92
C LEU A 97 11.85 -23.00 -3.04
N GLU A 98 11.15 -23.46 -2.01
CA GLU A 98 10.58 -24.82 -1.94
C GLU A 98 9.42 -25.01 -2.92
N ARG A 99 8.49 -24.04 -3.00
CA ARG A 99 7.21 -24.21 -3.68
C ARG A 99 7.05 -23.42 -4.97
N HIS A 100 7.87 -22.39 -5.16
CA HIS A 100 7.71 -21.45 -6.28
C HIS A 100 9.01 -21.23 -7.06
N GLY A 101 10.01 -22.10 -6.91
CA GLY A 101 11.29 -21.99 -7.61
C GLY A 101 12.07 -20.69 -7.32
N GLY A 102 11.74 -20.01 -6.21
CA GLY A 102 12.32 -18.72 -5.84
C GLY A 102 11.62 -17.51 -6.46
N GLU A 103 10.53 -17.70 -7.19
CA GLU A 103 9.75 -16.62 -7.80
C GLU A 103 8.56 -16.23 -6.90
N VAL A 104 8.14 -14.96 -7.00
CA VAL A 104 6.96 -14.46 -6.30
C VAL A 104 5.71 -14.84 -7.10
N PRO A 105 4.75 -15.58 -6.50
CA PRO A 105 3.55 -15.98 -7.23
C PRO A 105 2.63 -14.79 -7.52
N ALA A 106 1.99 -14.82 -8.70
CA ALA A 106 1.03 -13.79 -9.13
C ALA A 106 -0.43 -14.11 -8.75
N GLU A 107 -0.63 -14.97 -7.76
CA GLU A 107 -1.94 -15.39 -7.26
C GLU A 107 -2.11 -15.03 -5.79
N ARG A 108 -3.29 -14.50 -5.44
CA ARG A 108 -3.57 -14.06 -4.06
C ARG A 108 -3.45 -15.18 -3.04
N ALA A 109 -4.05 -16.33 -3.31
CA ALA A 109 -4.03 -17.47 -2.39
C ALA A 109 -2.60 -17.95 -2.11
N ALA A 110 -1.76 -18.01 -3.15
CA ALA A 110 -0.36 -18.39 -3.01
C ALA A 110 0.46 -17.34 -2.22
N LEU A 111 0.18 -16.05 -2.42
CA LEU A 111 0.81 -14.98 -1.64
C LEU A 111 0.38 -15.01 -0.17
N GLU A 112 -0.93 -15.16 0.10
CA GLU A 112 -1.46 -15.21 1.48
C GLU A 112 -0.99 -16.46 2.25
N ALA A 113 -0.57 -17.53 1.55
CA ALA A 113 0.05 -18.70 2.17
C ALA A 113 1.49 -18.43 2.66
N LEU A 114 2.12 -17.33 2.24
CA LEU A 114 3.48 -16.99 2.67
C LEU A 114 3.47 -16.36 4.08
N PRO A 115 4.43 -16.74 4.96
CA PRO A 115 4.55 -16.15 6.28
C PRO A 115 4.66 -14.63 6.27
N GLY A 116 3.83 -13.95 7.07
CA GLY A 116 3.79 -12.49 7.16
C GLY A 116 3.06 -11.78 6.02
N VAL A 117 2.44 -12.53 5.10
CA VAL A 117 1.66 -11.98 4.00
C VAL A 117 0.17 -12.17 4.25
N GLY A 118 -0.50 -11.10 4.59
CA GLY A 118 -1.97 -11.05 4.66
C GLY A 118 -2.58 -10.48 3.37
N ARG A 119 -3.92 -10.44 3.32
CA ARG A 119 -4.70 -9.93 2.17
C ARG A 119 -4.22 -8.57 1.67
N LYS A 120 -3.97 -7.61 2.59
CA LYS A 120 -3.48 -6.28 2.21
C LYS A 120 -2.13 -6.36 1.50
N THR A 121 -1.17 -7.10 2.07
CA THR A 121 0.17 -7.28 1.49
C THR A 121 0.09 -7.95 0.12
N ALA A 122 -0.70 -9.02 -0.01
CA ALA A 122 -0.94 -9.69 -1.29
C ALA A 122 -1.50 -8.73 -2.34
N ASN A 123 -2.52 -7.93 -1.99
CA ASN A 123 -3.11 -6.95 -2.91
C ASN A 123 -2.10 -5.88 -3.36
N VAL A 124 -1.22 -5.40 -2.46
CA VAL A 124 -0.16 -4.44 -2.83
C VAL A 124 0.81 -5.07 -3.84
N VAL A 125 1.29 -6.29 -3.57
CA VAL A 125 2.24 -6.99 -4.44
C VAL A 125 1.60 -7.29 -5.80
N LEU A 126 0.36 -7.79 -5.84
CA LEU A 126 -0.37 -8.05 -7.08
C LEU A 126 -0.58 -6.78 -7.92
N ASN A 127 -0.92 -5.67 -7.28
CA ASN A 127 -1.09 -4.40 -7.98
C ASN A 127 0.23 -3.90 -8.55
N ILE A 128 1.27 -3.81 -7.72
CA ILE A 128 2.52 -3.13 -8.09
C ILE A 128 3.39 -4.01 -8.99
N ALA A 129 3.67 -5.26 -8.60
CA ALA A 129 4.57 -6.15 -9.32
C ALA A 129 3.93 -6.77 -10.57
N PHE A 130 2.64 -7.11 -10.50
CA PHE A 130 1.97 -7.88 -11.56
C PHE A 130 0.91 -7.09 -12.33
N GLY A 131 0.68 -5.84 -11.98
CA GLY A 131 -0.26 -5.01 -12.71
C GLY A 131 -1.72 -5.35 -12.52
N GLN A 132 -2.05 -6.20 -11.56
CA GLN A 132 -3.44 -6.58 -11.31
C GLN A 132 -4.22 -5.41 -10.68
N PRO A 133 -5.49 -5.23 -11.04
CA PRO A 133 -6.31 -4.11 -10.56
C PRO A 133 -6.82 -4.33 -9.12
N THR A 134 -5.94 -4.70 -8.20
CA THR A 134 -6.26 -4.89 -6.79
C THR A 134 -6.17 -3.57 -6.02
N ILE A 135 -6.93 -3.45 -4.94
CA ILE A 135 -6.91 -2.30 -4.04
C ILE A 135 -6.65 -2.78 -2.61
N ALA A 136 -5.50 -2.45 -2.07
CA ALA A 136 -5.13 -2.82 -0.71
C ALA A 136 -5.64 -1.75 0.27
N VAL A 137 -6.82 -1.95 0.84
CA VAL A 137 -7.43 -0.97 1.74
C VAL A 137 -6.69 -0.90 3.06
N ASP A 138 -6.00 0.21 3.27
CA ASP A 138 -5.39 0.61 4.53
C ASP A 138 -6.21 1.70 5.23
N THR A 139 -5.70 2.22 6.34
CA THR A 139 -6.37 3.30 7.09
C THR A 139 -6.54 4.58 6.27
N HIS A 140 -5.66 4.84 5.30
CA HIS A 140 -5.75 6.00 4.40
C HIS A 140 -6.87 5.82 3.38
N ILE A 141 -6.88 4.70 2.66
CA ILE A 141 -7.90 4.39 1.66
C ILE A 141 -9.26 4.21 2.33
N PHE A 142 -9.33 3.51 3.47
CA PHE A 142 -10.56 3.36 4.25
C PHE A 142 -11.18 4.72 4.62
N ARG A 143 -10.36 5.64 5.10
CA ARG A 143 -10.79 7.00 5.42
C ARG A 143 -11.25 7.78 4.20
N VAL A 144 -10.49 7.74 3.11
CA VAL A 144 -10.83 8.44 1.86
C VAL A 144 -12.16 7.93 1.31
N ALA A 145 -12.32 6.61 1.17
CA ALA A 145 -13.52 5.98 0.63
C ALA A 145 -14.78 6.35 1.42
N ASN A 146 -14.68 6.32 2.76
CA ASN A 146 -15.81 6.68 3.63
C ASN A 146 -16.10 8.19 3.63
N ARG A 147 -15.07 9.04 3.72
CA ARG A 147 -15.28 10.50 3.75
C ARG A 147 -15.83 11.03 2.44
N THR A 148 -15.27 10.58 1.33
CA THR A 148 -15.70 11.09 0.01
C THR A 148 -17.07 10.57 -0.41
N GLY A 149 -17.53 9.45 0.18
CA GLY A 149 -18.71 8.72 -0.29
C GLY A 149 -18.43 7.85 -1.52
N LEU A 150 -17.15 7.67 -1.88
CA LEU A 150 -16.74 6.91 -3.05
C LEU A 150 -17.12 5.42 -2.94
N ALA A 151 -16.84 4.82 -1.77
CA ALA A 151 -17.16 3.43 -1.44
C ALA A 151 -17.29 3.26 0.09
N PRO A 152 -18.34 3.79 0.72
CA PRO A 152 -18.47 3.72 2.17
C PRO A 152 -18.71 2.28 2.63
N GLY A 153 -17.98 1.85 3.67
CA GLY A 153 -18.06 0.52 4.24
C GLY A 153 -17.69 0.51 5.73
N LYS A 154 -18.18 -0.50 6.45
CA LYS A 154 -17.96 -0.65 7.90
C LYS A 154 -16.57 -1.19 8.26
N ASP A 155 -15.94 -1.91 7.35
CA ASP A 155 -14.64 -2.53 7.50
C ASP A 155 -13.82 -2.47 6.18
N PRO A 156 -12.52 -2.76 6.21
CA PRO A 156 -11.67 -2.71 5.02
C PRO A 156 -12.11 -3.61 3.88
N LEU A 157 -12.66 -4.80 4.17
CA LEU A 157 -13.11 -5.74 3.14
C LEU A 157 -14.32 -5.18 2.39
N ALA A 158 -15.33 -4.67 3.11
CA ALA A 158 -16.50 -4.05 2.49
C ALA A 158 -16.13 -2.83 1.63
N VAL A 159 -15.11 -2.06 2.03
CA VAL A 159 -14.59 -0.94 1.23
C VAL A 159 -13.86 -1.45 0.00
N GLU A 160 -13.01 -2.49 0.13
CA GLU A 160 -12.28 -3.11 -0.98
C GLU A 160 -13.25 -3.60 -2.07
N GLU A 161 -14.26 -4.39 -1.70
CA GLU A 161 -15.25 -4.94 -2.62
C GLU A 161 -16.00 -3.84 -3.36
N LYS A 162 -16.45 -2.80 -2.66
CA LYS A 162 -17.12 -1.65 -3.28
C LYS A 162 -16.20 -0.84 -4.18
N LEU A 163 -14.94 -0.63 -3.80
CA LEU A 163 -13.97 0.04 -4.65
C LEU A 163 -13.71 -0.75 -5.93
N LEU A 164 -13.56 -2.08 -5.84
CA LEU A 164 -13.40 -2.93 -7.02
C LEU A 164 -14.63 -2.89 -7.94
N GLN A 165 -15.84 -2.86 -7.36
CA GLN A 165 -17.09 -2.75 -8.10
C GLN A 165 -17.29 -1.39 -8.74
N PHE A 166 -17.01 -0.31 -8.00
CA PHE A 166 -17.41 1.06 -8.38
C PHE A 166 -16.34 1.85 -9.10
N THR A 167 -15.08 1.40 -9.08
CA THR A 167 -14.02 2.05 -9.85
C THR A 167 -14.19 1.76 -11.33
N PRO A 168 -14.35 2.79 -12.19
CA PRO A 168 -14.42 2.59 -13.62
C PRO A 168 -13.16 1.88 -14.15
N GLU A 169 -13.35 1.02 -15.14
CA GLU A 169 -12.31 0.08 -15.62
C GLU A 169 -11.00 0.77 -15.99
N GLU A 170 -11.08 1.90 -16.68
CA GLU A 170 -9.93 2.68 -17.12
C GLU A 170 -9.07 3.27 -15.98
N PHE A 171 -9.56 3.26 -14.74
CA PHE A 171 -8.84 3.75 -13.56
C PHE A 171 -8.35 2.65 -12.62
N ARG A 172 -8.84 1.41 -12.77
CA ARG A 172 -8.58 0.30 -11.83
C ARG A 172 -7.10 0.05 -11.57
N ARG A 173 -6.28 0.15 -12.62
CA ARG A 173 -4.83 -0.09 -12.55
C ARG A 173 -4.12 0.78 -11.51
N HIS A 174 -4.51 2.05 -11.41
CA HIS A 174 -3.86 3.05 -10.57
C HIS A 174 -4.71 3.54 -9.39
N ALA A 175 -5.94 3.08 -9.27
CA ALA A 175 -6.88 3.50 -8.22
C ALA A 175 -6.28 3.38 -6.82
N HIS A 176 -5.60 2.26 -6.54
CA HIS A 176 -4.92 2.04 -5.26
C HIS A 176 -3.96 3.17 -4.92
N HIS A 177 -3.07 3.52 -5.86
CA HIS A 177 -2.04 4.55 -5.63
C HIS A 177 -2.65 5.94 -5.48
N TRP A 178 -3.60 6.33 -6.32
CA TRP A 178 -4.27 7.63 -6.18
C TRP A 178 -4.96 7.76 -4.84
N LEU A 179 -5.68 6.75 -4.40
CA LEU A 179 -6.42 6.80 -3.14
C LEU A 179 -5.49 6.84 -1.92
N ILE A 180 -4.41 6.05 -1.91
CA ILE A 180 -3.47 6.04 -0.79
C ILE A 180 -2.71 7.37 -0.69
N LEU A 181 -2.19 7.90 -1.81
CA LEU A 181 -1.50 9.18 -1.86
C LEU A 181 -2.42 10.34 -1.49
N HIS A 182 -3.66 10.35 -1.99
CA HIS A 182 -4.65 11.33 -1.58
C HIS A 182 -4.94 11.28 -0.08
N GLY A 183 -5.03 10.09 0.49
CA GLY A 183 -5.21 9.90 1.92
C GLY A 183 -4.00 10.32 2.77
N ARG A 184 -2.78 10.12 2.26
CA ARG A 184 -1.55 10.52 2.95
C ARG A 184 -1.33 12.03 2.97
N TYR A 185 -1.59 12.72 1.86
CA TYR A 185 -1.11 14.08 1.66
C TYR A 185 -2.21 15.14 1.62
N VAL A 186 -3.46 14.78 1.28
CA VAL A 186 -4.59 15.70 1.15
C VAL A 186 -5.68 15.41 2.17
N CYS A 187 -6.30 14.23 2.11
CA CYS A 187 -7.37 13.82 3.03
C CYS A 187 -6.80 13.19 4.31
N VAL A 188 -5.91 13.90 4.99
CA VAL A 188 -5.26 13.44 6.23
C VAL A 188 -6.26 13.25 7.37
N ALA A 189 -5.86 12.45 8.40
CA ALA A 189 -6.78 12.08 9.49
C ALA A 189 -7.27 13.30 10.29
N ARG A 190 -6.33 14.14 10.73
CA ARG A 190 -6.61 15.38 11.44
C ARG A 190 -6.47 16.57 10.50
N LYS A 191 -7.48 17.46 10.46
CA LYS A 191 -7.49 18.68 9.62
C LYS A 191 -7.15 18.41 8.14
N PRO A 192 -8.01 17.70 7.39
CA PRO A 192 -7.79 17.44 5.97
C PRO A 192 -7.67 18.75 5.20
N LYS A 193 -6.83 18.77 4.16
CA LYS A 193 -6.57 19.95 3.33
C LYS A 193 -7.70 20.18 2.31
N CYS A 194 -8.94 20.29 2.78
CA CYS A 194 -10.10 20.40 1.90
C CYS A 194 -10.08 21.64 0.98
N PRO A 195 -9.55 22.82 1.39
CA PRO A 195 -9.45 23.97 0.49
C PRO A 195 -8.60 23.70 -0.78
N GLU A 196 -7.56 22.87 -0.67
CA GLU A 196 -6.63 22.52 -1.75
C GLU A 196 -6.99 21.19 -2.44
N CYS A 197 -8.08 20.53 -1.99
CA CYS A 197 -8.44 19.20 -2.47
C CYS A 197 -9.05 19.28 -3.89
N PRO A 198 -8.48 18.55 -4.88
CA PRO A 198 -8.95 18.60 -6.27
C PRO A 198 -10.36 18.02 -6.46
N ILE A 199 -10.86 17.26 -5.49
CA ILE A 199 -12.19 16.64 -5.53
C ILE A 199 -13.15 17.19 -4.48
N ARG A 200 -12.87 18.39 -3.94
CA ARG A 200 -13.62 18.99 -2.83
C ARG A 200 -15.11 19.13 -3.11
N ASP A 201 -15.47 19.60 -4.30
CA ASP A 201 -16.84 19.84 -4.75
C ASP A 201 -17.63 18.53 -4.95
N LEU A 202 -16.96 17.45 -5.32
CA LEU A 202 -17.56 16.13 -5.53
C LEU A 202 -17.66 15.31 -4.24
N CYS A 203 -16.85 15.67 -3.23
CA CYS A 203 -16.74 14.94 -1.97
C CYS A 203 -17.97 15.12 -1.08
N GLU A 204 -18.51 14.03 -0.52
CA GLU A 204 -19.72 14.04 0.32
C GLU A 204 -19.42 14.26 1.82
N PHE A 205 -18.15 14.47 2.20
CA PHE A 205 -17.76 14.69 3.59
C PHE A 205 -18.33 16.02 4.13
N ARG A 206 -19.14 15.93 5.18
CA ARG A 206 -19.79 17.12 5.79
C ARG A 206 -18.82 17.96 6.63
N GLY A 207 -17.76 17.33 7.20
CA GLY A 207 -16.76 18.00 8.05
C GLY A 207 -15.59 18.61 7.27
N LYS A 208 -15.82 19.18 6.08
CA LYS A 208 -14.78 19.82 5.27
C LYS A 208 -14.18 21.02 6.02
N THR A 209 -12.85 21.12 6.03
CA THR A 209 -12.15 22.29 6.57
C THR A 209 -12.38 23.52 5.70
N LYS A 210 -12.40 24.71 6.36
CA LYS A 210 -12.56 26.02 5.70
C LYS A 210 -11.18 26.61 5.35
N PRO A 211 -11.08 27.50 4.36
CA PRO A 211 -9.87 28.31 4.14
C PRO A 211 -9.49 29.05 5.42
N GLY A 212 -8.20 29.12 5.72
CA GLY A 212 -7.71 29.84 6.91
C GLY A 212 -7.83 29.11 8.24
N SER A 213 -8.31 27.84 8.26
CA SER A 213 -8.23 27.02 9.49
C SER A 213 -6.77 26.77 9.84
N PRO A 214 -6.28 27.18 11.04
CA PRO A 214 -4.84 27.07 11.36
C PRO A 214 -4.37 25.61 11.24
N LEU A 215 -3.24 25.42 10.55
CA LEU A 215 -2.55 24.13 10.50
C LEU A 215 -2.24 23.73 11.95
N ALA A 216 -2.61 22.52 12.36
CA ALA A 216 -2.15 22.02 13.65
C ALA A 216 -0.65 21.90 13.58
N ARG A 217 0.07 22.66 14.40
CA ARG A 217 1.49 22.40 14.65
C ARG A 217 1.57 20.98 15.21
N GLY A 218 2.36 20.14 14.50
CA GLY A 218 2.62 18.75 14.81
C GLY A 218 3.37 18.54 16.10
#